data_1e02625104678e08f46e79aad3264c53
#
_entry.id   1e02625104678e08f46e79aad3264c53
#
_cell.length_a   1.000
_cell.length_b   1.000
_cell.length_c   1.000
_cell.angle_alpha   90.00
_cell.angle_beta   90.00
_cell.angle_gamma   90.00
#
_symmetry.space_group_name_H-M   'P 1'
#
loop_
_entity.id
_entity.type
_entity.pdbx_description
1 polymer ?
#
loop_
_entity_poly.entity_id
_entity_poly.type
_entity_poly.pdbx_seq_one_letter_code
_entity_poly.pdbx_strand_id
1 'polypeptide(L)'
;MNTKFWCLATIGLAATFSLPLPALAAIEEGKLVVWINGDKGYKGLAEVGKKFTAETGIPVEVAHPDSATDRFQQAAATGNGPDIFIWAHDRIGEWAKSGLLTPVTPSAETKSGIADFSWQAVTYDNKLWGYPISVETIGLIYNKALVDTPPKSFADVLALNEKLAPQGKRAILWDYNNTYFTWPLLSAKGGYVFEQTDGGYNVKSTGVNNAGAKAGAKVLRELIDKGVMPKGADYSVAEAAFNKGESAMMISGPWAWSNIEKSGIDFGVAPIPAIDGEPGKPFVGVAAALLNAASPNKDLAVEFLENYLLEVEGLKTVNADVPLGAVANTAYMQELSSNPHIKATFENAQMGEPMPNVPEMGAFWSAMEAALTNISSGRQDVDAALDDAAKRIVR
;
A
#
# COMPACT_ATOMS: atom_id res chain seq x y z
N MET A 1 54.27 -50.95 41.47
CA MET A 1 52.82 -50.76 41.73
C MET A 1 52.30 -49.87 40.63
N ASN A 2 51.67 -50.45 39.63
CA ASN A 2 51.19 -49.76 38.40
C ASN A 2 49.68 -49.47 38.58
N THR A 3 49.27 -48.23 38.54
CA THR A 3 47.88 -47.83 38.49
C THR A 3 47.62 -47.20 37.12
N LYS A 4 46.85 -47.91 36.26
CA LYS A 4 46.36 -47.43 34.97
C LYS A 4 45.12 -46.61 35.18
N PHE A 5 45.09 -45.35 34.76
CA PHE A 5 43.89 -44.52 34.61
C PHE A 5 43.23 -44.78 33.25
N TRP A 6 41.98 -45.18 33.29
CA TRP A 6 41.10 -45.29 32.11
C TRP A 6 40.33 -43.95 31.98
N CYS A 7 40.54 -43.27 30.87
CA CYS A 7 39.67 -42.16 30.45
C CYS A 7 38.49 -42.72 29.66
N LEU A 8 37.28 -42.58 30.18
CA LEU A 8 36.04 -42.79 29.44
C LEU A 8 35.73 -41.50 28.67
N ALA A 9 35.77 -41.58 27.34
CA ALA A 9 35.27 -40.52 26.47
C ALA A 9 33.76 -40.71 26.28
N THR A 10 32.95 -39.80 26.86
CA THR A 10 31.51 -39.71 26.59
C THR A 10 31.28 -38.93 25.30
N ILE A 11 30.87 -39.62 24.23
CA ILE A 11 30.42 -39.00 22.99
C ILE A 11 28.97 -38.53 23.22
N GLY A 12 28.77 -37.22 23.42
CA GLY A 12 27.48 -36.59 23.47
C GLY A 12 26.88 -36.50 22.06
N LEU A 13 25.86 -37.27 21.80
CA LEU A 13 25.06 -37.17 20.58
C LEU A 13 24.16 -35.91 20.69
N ALA A 14 24.54 -34.82 20.06
CA ALA A 14 23.67 -33.61 19.93
C ALA A 14 22.58 -33.91 18.91
N ALA A 15 21.39 -34.26 19.38
CA ALA A 15 20.19 -34.35 18.56
C ALA A 15 19.78 -32.91 18.17
N THR A 16 20.05 -32.50 16.95
CA THR A 16 19.49 -31.27 16.37
C THR A 16 18.00 -31.49 16.16
N PHE A 17 17.18 -30.95 17.04
CA PHE A 17 15.75 -30.79 16.81
C PHE A 17 15.55 -29.72 15.72
N SER A 18 15.44 -30.13 14.47
CA SER A 18 14.88 -29.31 13.40
C SER A 18 13.38 -29.19 13.68
N LEU A 19 12.94 -28.05 14.22
CA LEU A 19 11.53 -27.70 14.23
C LEU A 19 11.10 -27.63 12.76
N PRO A 20 10.05 -28.39 12.33
CA PRO A 20 9.52 -28.22 10.99
C PRO A 20 8.99 -26.78 10.87
N LEU A 21 9.54 -26.01 9.93
CA LEU A 21 8.88 -24.81 9.43
C LEU A 21 7.45 -25.23 9.04
N PRO A 22 6.40 -24.47 9.42
CA PRO A 22 5.07 -24.77 8.96
C PRO A 22 5.10 -24.82 7.43
N ALA A 23 4.88 -26.00 6.87
CA ALA A 23 4.69 -26.16 5.45
C ALA A 23 3.51 -25.26 5.07
N LEU A 24 3.73 -24.33 4.13
CA LEU A 24 2.63 -23.58 3.54
C LEU A 24 1.67 -24.65 2.97
N ALA A 25 0.45 -24.69 3.49
CA ALA A 25 -0.52 -25.69 3.07
C ALA A 25 -0.79 -25.52 1.58
N ALA A 26 -0.83 -26.62 0.83
CA ALA A 26 -1.24 -26.60 -0.57
C ALA A 26 -2.64 -26.01 -0.69
N ILE A 27 -2.93 -25.33 -1.82
CA ILE A 27 -4.25 -24.74 -2.07
C ILE A 27 -5.27 -25.89 -2.16
N GLU A 28 -6.29 -25.85 -1.31
CA GLU A 28 -7.32 -26.86 -1.21
C GLU A 28 -8.40 -26.63 -2.28
N GLU A 29 -8.71 -27.66 -3.07
CA GLU A 29 -9.81 -27.59 -4.05
C GLU A 29 -11.18 -27.58 -3.35
N GLY A 30 -12.08 -26.71 -3.80
CA GLY A 30 -13.42 -26.55 -3.23
C GLY A 30 -13.49 -25.64 -2.01
N LYS A 31 -12.42 -24.93 -1.68
CA LYS A 31 -12.36 -23.89 -0.65
C LYS A 31 -11.66 -22.66 -1.22
N LEU A 32 -12.16 -21.46 -0.96
CA LEU A 32 -11.49 -20.22 -1.34
C LEU A 32 -10.70 -19.63 -0.16
N VAL A 33 -9.45 -19.26 -0.43
CA VAL A 33 -8.61 -18.49 0.49
C VAL A 33 -8.32 -17.14 -0.14
N VAL A 34 -8.65 -16.06 0.57
CA VAL A 34 -8.43 -14.68 0.12
C VAL A 34 -7.44 -14.01 1.06
N TRP A 35 -6.37 -13.45 0.52
CA TRP A 35 -5.45 -12.59 1.28
C TRP A 35 -5.67 -11.14 0.94
N ILE A 36 -5.59 -10.30 1.96
CA ILE A 36 -5.71 -8.84 1.89
C ILE A 36 -4.79 -8.22 2.96
N ASN A 37 -4.45 -6.94 2.85
CA ASN A 37 -3.65 -6.27 3.88
C ASN A 37 -4.46 -6.06 5.17
N GLY A 38 -3.78 -6.08 6.33
CA GLY A 38 -4.41 -5.99 7.64
C GLY A 38 -5.02 -4.63 7.99
N ASP A 39 -4.66 -3.56 7.26
CA ASP A 39 -5.26 -2.23 7.38
C ASP A 39 -6.52 -2.03 6.52
N LYS A 40 -6.92 -3.05 5.75
CA LYS A 40 -8.09 -3.03 4.86
C LYS A 40 -9.29 -3.74 5.50
N GLY A 41 -10.43 -3.68 4.83
CA GLY A 41 -11.70 -4.24 5.29
C GLY A 41 -11.80 -5.77 5.29
N TYR A 42 -10.85 -6.45 5.92
CA TYR A 42 -10.78 -7.91 5.92
C TYR A 42 -11.95 -8.57 6.66
N LYS A 43 -12.53 -7.91 7.67
CA LYS A 43 -13.72 -8.43 8.38
C LYS A 43 -14.97 -8.30 7.50
N GLY A 44 -15.13 -7.15 6.84
CA GLY A 44 -16.19 -6.96 5.86
C GLY A 44 -16.09 -7.95 4.70
N LEU A 45 -14.89 -8.21 4.20
CA LEU A 45 -14.63 -9.22 3.18
C LEU A 45 -14.99 -10.63 3.68
N ALA A 46 -14.71 -10.94 4.94
CA ALA A 46 -15.10 -12.22 5.55
C ALA A 46 -16.62 -12.36 5.66
N GLU A 47 -17.37 -11.26 5.91
CA GLU A 47 -18.86 -11.31 5.89
C GLU A 47 -19.37 -11.58 4.47
N VAL A 48 -18.79 -11.00 3.42
CA VAL A 48 -19.10 -11.36 2.03
C VAL A 48 -18.83 -12.85 1.79
N GLY A 49 -17.70 -13.35 2.28
CA GLY A 49 -17.36 -14.78 2.22
C GLY A 49 -18.37 -15.69 2.93
N LYS A 50 -18.88 -15.28 4.07
CA LYS A 50 -19.95 -16.03 4.78
C LYS A 50 -21.25 -16.10 3.97
N LYS A 51 -21.63 -15.00 3.30
CA LYS A 51 -22.79 -14.98 2.41
C LYS A 51 -22.59 -15.96 1.26
N PHE A 52 -21.45 -15.93 0.60
CA PHE A 52 -21.09 -16.87 -0.46
C PHE A 52 -21.18 -18.33 0.03
N THR A 53 -20.59 -18.62 1.19
CA THR A 53 -20.62 -19.96 1.79
C THR A 53 -22.03 -20.41 2.10
N ALA A 54 -22.90 -19.54 2.62
CA ALA A 54 -24.27 -19.87 2.95
C ALA A 54 -25.12 -20.23 1.72
N GLU A 55 -24.84 -19.59 0.57
CA GLU A 55 -25.59 -19.79 -0.66
C GLU A 55 -25.05 -20.92 -1.53
N THR A 56 -23.73 -21.15 -1.52
CA THR A 56 -23.06 -22.13 -2.40
C THR A 56 -22.59 -23.39 -1.68
N GLY A 57 -22.43 -23.33 -0.36
CA GLY A 57 -21.77 -24.39 0.43
C GLY A 57 -20.23 -24.37 0.34
N ILE A 58 -19.62 -23.49 -0.42
CA ILE A 58 -18.16 -23.36 -0.60
C ILE A 58 -17.57 -22.51 0.53
N PRO A 59 -16.66 -23.02 1.36
CA PRO A 59 -16.02 -22.24 2.41
C PRO A 59 -15.11 -21.11 1.85
N VAL A 60 -15.17 -19.93 2.47
CA VAL A 60 -14.27 -18.81 2.18
C VAL A 60 -13.50 -18.43 3.43
N GLU A 61 -12.18 -18.45 3.36
CA GLU A 61 -11.28 -18.01 4.42
C GLU A 61 -10.60 -16.70 4.00
N VAL A 62 -10.65 -15.68 4.87
CA VAL A 62 -9.96 -14.42 4.66
C VAL A 62 -8.81 -14.30 5.65
N ALA A 63 -7.61 -14.06 5.14
CA ALA A 63 -6.40 -13.86 5.95
C ALA A 63 -5.67 -12.57 5.58
N HIS A 64 -4.92 -12.03 6.54
CA HIS A 64 -4.15 -10.80 6.37
C HIS A 64 -2.72 -10.99 6.93
N PRO A 65 -1.88 -11.76 6.24
CA PRO A 65 -0.52 -12.04 6.71
C PRO A 65 0.34 -10.77 6.71
N ASP A 66 1.21 -10.65 7.71
CA ASP A 66 2.26 -9.63 7.69
C ASP A 66 3.17 -9.79 6.47
N SER A 67 3.69 -8.70 5.92
CA SER A 67 4.51 -8.70 4.70
C SER A 67 3.81 -9.45 3.55
N ALA A 68 2.53 -9.14 3.33
CA ALA A 68 1.63 -9.90 2.46
C ALA A 68 2.18 -10.09 1.03
N THR A 69 2.84 -9.07 0.45
CA THR A 69 3.42 -9.13 -0.89
C THR A 69 4.55 -10.16 -1.00
N ASP A 70 5.48 -10.13 -0.05
CA ASP A 70 6.62 -11.06 -0.03
C ASP A 70 6.15 -12.49 0.21
N ARG A 71 5.19 -12.66 1.13
CA ARG A 71 4.59 -13.96 1.41
C ARG A 71 3.81 -14.51 0.23
N PHE A 72 3.04 -13.66 -0.46
CA PHE A 72 2.36 -14.07 -1.69
C PHE A 72 3.35 -14.54 -2.74
N GLN A 73 4.37 -13.74 -3.02
CA GLN A 73 5.38 -14.07 -4.02
C GLN A 73 6.09 -15.39 -3.72
N GLN A 74 6.49 -15.61 -2.46
CA GLN A 74 7.14 -16.86 -2.03
C GLN A 74 6.19 -18.06 -2.12
N ALA A 75 4.96 -17.92 -1.66
CA ALA A 75 3.97 -19.00 -1.66
C ALA A 75 3.55 -19.38 -3.09
N ALA A 76 3.17 -18.40 -3.91
CA ALA A 76 2.74 -18.62 -5.29
C ALA A 76 3.86 -19.23 -6.16
N ALA A 77 5.12 -18.81 -5.96
CA ALA A 77 6.27 -19.40 -6.65
C ALA A 77 6.48 -20.91 -6.36
N THR A 78 5.93 -21.41 -5.27
CA THR A 78 5.97 -22.83 -4.89
C THR A 78 4.63 -23.55 -5.08
N GLY A 79 3.66 -22.92 -5.77
CA GLY A 79 2.35 -23.50 -6.02
C GLY A 79 1.39 -23.47 -4.83
N ASN A 80 1.65 -22.58 -3.86
CA ASN A 80 0.88 -22.43 -2.63
C ASN A 80 0.31 -21.00 -2.52
N GLY A 81 -0.26 -20.67 -1.36
CA GLY A 81 -0.78 -19.33 -1.05
C GLY A 81 -2.30 -19.22 -1.19
N PRO A 82 -2.85 -18.01 -1.34
CA PRO A 82 -4.29 -17.81 -1.49
C PRO A 82 -4.74 -18.13 -2.92
N ASP A 83 -6.04 -18.32 -3.10
CA ASP A 83 -6.68 -18.34 -4.43
C ASP A 83 -6.76 -16.93 -5.02
N ILE A 84 -7.09 -15.97 -4.14
CA ILE A 84 -7.27 -14.56 -4.48
C ILE A 84 -6.34 -13.73 -3.59
N PHE A 85 -5.55 -12.83 -4.19
CA PHE A 85 -4.78 -11.84 -3.47
C PHE A 85 -5.26 -10.43 -3.83
N ILE A 86 -5.74 -9.69 -2.84
CA ILE A 86 -6.19 -8.31 -3.01
C ILE A 86 -5.04 -7.37 -2.68
N TRP A 87 -4.56 -6.66 -3.71
CA TRP A 87 -3.44 -5.73 -3.61
C TRP A 87 -3.54 -4.61 -4.66
N ALA A 88 -2.68 -3.60 -4.52
CA ALA A 88 -2.56 -2.54 -5.52
C ALA A 88 -1.96 -3.08 -6.84
N HIS A 89 -2.35 -2.49 -7.95
CA HIS A 89 -2.04 -2.95 -9.31
C HIS A 89 -0.56 -2.86 -9.71
N ASP A 90 0.25 -2.13 -8.99
CA ASP A 90 1.66 -1.88 -9.28
C ASP A 90 2.54 -3.14 -9.32
N ARG A 91 2.09 -4.22 -8.69
CA ARG A 91 2.79 -5.53 -8.69
C ARG A 91 2.39 -6.45 -9.84
N ILE A 92 1.38 -6.10 -10.61
CA ILE A 92 0.83 -6.97 -11.66
C ILE A 92 1.91 -7.34 -12.69
N GLY A 93 2.69 -6.38 -13.18
CA GLY A 93 3.70 -6.65 -14.20
C GLY A 93 4.77 -7.64 -13.74
N GLU A 94 5.25 -7.49 -12.50
CA GLU A 94 6.22 -8.40 -11.89
C GLU A 94 5.66 -9.82 -11.75
N TRP A 95 4.47 -9.94 -11.16
CA TRP A 95 3.88 -11.24 -10.86
C TRP A 95 3.32 -11.94 -12.10
N ALA A 96 2.79 -11.20 -13.07
CA ALA A 96 2.36 -11.74 -14.35
C ALA A 96 3.56 -12.28 -15.15
N LYS A 97 4.65 -11.51 -15.24
CA LYS A 97 5.88 -11.93 -15.92
C LYS A 97 6.52 -13.15 -15.27
N SER A 98 6.43 -13.26 -13.95
CA SER A 98 6.94 -14.39 -13.17
C SER A 98 5.99 -15.60 -13.15
N GLY A 99 4.83 -15.54 -13.82
CA GLY A 99 3.87 -16.63 -13.91
C GLY A 99 3.11 -16.91 -12.60
N LEU A 100 3.07 -15.95 -11.68
CA LEU A 100 2.39 -16.09 -10.38
C LEU A 100 0.89 -15.77 -10.46
N LEU A 101 0.47 -15.06 -11.49
CA LEU A 101 -0.93 -14.69 -11.73
C LEU A 101 -1.50 -15.40 -12.94
N THR A 102 -2.82 -15.53 -12.95
CA THR A 102 -3.59 -15.95 -14.13
C THR A 102 -4.34 -14.75 -14.71
N PRO A 103 -4.36 -14.55 -16.05
CA PRO A 103 -5.17 -13.50 -16.64
C PRO A 103 -6.66 -13.78 -16.44
N VAL A 104 -7.47 -12.72 -16.36
CA VAL A 104 -8.91 -12.81 -16.14
C VAL A 104 -9.68 -12.40 -17.38
N THR A 105 -10.90 -12.92 -17.50
CA THR A 105 -11.86 -12.55 -18.55
C THR A 105 -13.19 -12.22 -17.88
N PRO A 106 -13.39 -10.96 -17.45
CA PRO A 106 -14.62 -10.55 -16.79
C PRO A 106 -15.85 -10.71 -17.67
N SER A 107 -17.00 -10.99 -17.06
CA SER A 107 -18.29 -10.94 -17.76
C SER A 107 -18.54 -9.54 -18.33
N ALA A 108 -19.42 -9.45 -19.32
CA ALA A 108 -19.77 -8.17 -19.93
C ALA A 108 -20.44 -7.23 -18.92
N GLU A 109 -21.20 -7.78 -17.99
CA GLU A 109 -21.88 -7.05 -16.91
C GLU A 109 -20.86 -6.44 -15.95
N THR A 110 -19.99 -7.25 -15.38
CA THR A 110 -18.91 -6.79 -14.48
C THR A 110 -18.03 -5.76 -15.17
N LYS A 111 -17.67 -6.00 -16.45
CA LYS A 111 -16.82 -5.08 -17.20
C LYS A 111 -17.47 -3.71 -17.39
N SER A 112 -18.76 -3.65 -17.69
CA SER A 112 -19.50 -2.39 -17.88
C SER A 112 -19.83 -1.67 -16.55
N GLY A 113 -19.90 -2.40 -15.46
CA GLY A 113 -20.18 -1.84 -14.11
C GLY A 113 -18.96 -1.18 -13.45
N ILE A 114 -17.76 -1.38 -13.98
CA ILE A 114 -16.50 -0.85 -13.42
C ILE A 114 -15.90 0.20 -14.36
N ALA A 115 -15.37 1.27 -13.79
CA ALA A 115 -14.80 2.40 -14.51
C ALA A 115 -13.61 1.98 -15.41
N ASP A 116 -13.61 2.43 -16.67
CA ASP A 116 -12.63 2.05 -17.70
C ASP A 116 -11.17 2.28 -17.28
N PHE A 117 -10.88 3.39 -16.61
CA PHE A 117 -9.52 3.68 -16.16
C PHE A 117 -9.01 2.65 -15.13
N SER A 118 -9.90 2.06 -14.35
CA SER A 118 -9.53 1.00 -13.39
C SER A 118 -9.14 -0.29 -14.10
N TRP A 119 -9.82 -0.62 -15.22
CA TRP A 119 -9.41 -1.73 -16.08
C TRP A 119 -8.06 -1.49 -16.74
N GLN A 120 -7.78 -0.25 -17.15
CA GLN A 120 -6.46 0.11 -17.70
C GLN A 120 -5.34 -0.13 -16.70
N ALA A 121 -5.56 0.20 -15.41
CA ALA A 121 -4.57 -0.01 -14.35
C ALA A 121 -4.21 -1.50 -14.15
N VAL A 122 -5.17 -2.42 -14.32
CA VAL A 122 -4.93 -3.87 -14.18
C VAL A 122 -4.59 -4.55 -15.50
N THR A 123 -4.37 -3.78 -16.57
CA THR A 123 -3.95 -4.28 -17.88
C THR A 123 -2.42 -4.27 -17.98
N TYR A 124 -1.85 -5.42 -18.28
CA TYR A 124 -0.43 -5.57 -18.59
C TYR A 124 -0.26 -6.54 -19.76
N ASP A 125 0.61 -6.21 -20.70
CA ASP A 125 0.84 -7.02 -21.94
C ASP A 125 -0.48 -7.39 -22.66
N ASN A 126 -1.38 -6.40 -22.83
CA ASN A 126 -2.69 -6.53 -23.48
C ASN A 126 -3.63 -7.56 -22.84
N LYS A 127 -3.44 -7.93 -21.59
CA LYS A 127 -4.30 -8.84 -20.82
C LYS A 127 -4.75 -8.17 -19.53
N LEU A 128 -5.96 -8.52 -19.07
CA LEU A 128 -6.44 -8.17 -17.74
C LEU A 128 -5.91 -9.18 -16.73
N TRP A 129 -5.41 -8.70 -15.59
CA TRP A 129 -4.76 -9.55 -14.57
C TRP A 129 -5.44 -9.50 -13.21
N GLY A 130 -6.55 -8.78 -13.10
CA GLY A 130 -7.30 -8.69 -11.86
C GLY A 130 -8.61 -7.94 -12.03
N TYR A 131 -9.41 -7.97 -10.98
CA TYR A 131 -10.68 -7.30 -10.87
C TYR A 131 -10.54 -6.04 -10.02
N PRO A 132 -10.72 -4.82 -10.58
CA PRO A 132 -10.60 -3.58 -9.83
C PRO A 132 -11.67 -3.47 -8.73
N ILE A 133 -11.28 -3.06 -7.54
CA ILE A 133 -12.16 -2.87 -6.37
C ILE A 133 -12.30 -1.39 -6.05
N SER A 134 -11.17 -0.71 -5.81
CA SER A 134 -11.14 0.69 -5.39
C SER A 134 -9.99 1.45 -6.00
N VAL A 135 -10.13 2.77 -6.00
CA VAL A 135 -9.07 3.71 -6.39
C VAL A 135 -8.55 4.39 -5.13
N GLU A 136 -7.28 4.21 -4.86
CA GLU A 136 -6.66 4.67 -3.64
C GLU A 136 -5.61 5.74 -3.92
N THR A 137 -5.63 6.78 -3.11
CA THR A 137 -4.56 7.76 -3.03
C THR A 137 -4.48 8.31 -1.62
N ILE A 138 -3.37 8.93 -1.31
CA ILE A 138 -3.15 9.60 -0.02
C ILE A 138 -3.44 11.09 -0.14
N GLY A 139 -3.76 11.69 1.00
CA GLY A 139 -3.93 13.12 1.17
C GLY A 139 -3.43 13.58 2.53
N LEU A 140 -3.56 14.88 2.77
CA LEU A 140 -3.35 15.45 4.09
C LEU A 140 -4.61 15.28 4.92
N ILE A 141 -4.56 14.46 5.97
CA ILE A 141 -5.62 14.35 6.97
C ILE A 141 -5.28 15.32 8.10
N TYR A 142 -6.21 16.17 8.50
CA TYR A 142 -5.98 17.18 9.53
C TYR A 142 -7.08 17.19 10.59
N ASN A 143 -6.69 17.42 11.85
CA ASN A 143 -7.58 17.58 12.99
C ASN A 143 -8.10 19.02 13.01
N LYS A 144 -9.40 19.21 12.79
CA LYS A 144 -10.03 20.53 12.72
C LYS A 144 -9.98 21.32 14.03
N ALA A 145 -9.79 20.64 15.17
CA ALA A 145 -9.60 21.33 16.44
C ALA A 145 -8.20 21.96 16.60
N LEU A 146 -7.21 21.54 15.80
CA LEU A 146 -5.83 22.02 15.84
C LEU A 146 -5.42 22.82 14.57
N VAL A 147 -6.18 22.65 13.49
CA VAL A 147 -5.88 23.23 12.18
C VAL A 147 -7.17 23.78 11.58
N ASP A 148 -7.36 25.09 11.68
CA ASP A 148 -8.54 25.78 11.11
C ASP A 148 -8.53 25.77 9.58
N THR A 149 -7.36 25.93 9.00
CA THR A 149 -7.13 25.92 7.55
C THR A 149 -5.91 25.05 7.25
N PRO A 150 -6.04 23.99 6.43
CA PRO A 150 -4.90 23.15 6.10
C PRO A 150 -3.79 23.94 5.39
N PRO A 151 -2.52 23.70 5.75
CA PRO A 151 -1.38 24.40 5.17
C PRO A 151 -1.27 24.12 3.67
N LYS A 152 -0.91 25.14 2.92
CA LYS A 152 -0.72 25.03 1.46
C LYS A 152 0.72 24.66 1.07
N SER A 153 1.67 24.87 1.97
CA SER A 153 3.09 24.59 1.73
C SER A 153 3.74 23.91 2.95
N PHE A 154 4.86 23.25 2.73
CA PHE A 154 5.67 22.73 3.84
C PHE A 154 6.31 23.83 4.70
N ALA A 155 6.48 25.04 4.17
CA ALA A 155 6.84 26.21 4.98
C ALA A 155 5.75 26.57 5.99
N ASP A 156 4.46 26.48 5.60
CA ASP A 156 3.34 26.70 6.52
C ASP A 156 3.27 25.59 7.59
N VAL A 157 3.64 24.34 7.23
CA VAL A 157 3.74 23.23 8.18
C VAL A 157 4.80 23.51 9.24
N LEU A 158 5.97 24.03 8.86
CA LEU A 158 7.01 24.42 9.80
C LEU A 158 6.54 25.53 10.74
N ALA A 159 5.89 26.58 10.20
CA ALA A 159 5.33 27.67 10.99
C ALA A 159 4.21 27.21 11.94
N LEU A 160 3.40 26.23 11.55
CA LEU A 160 2.40 25.62 12.41
C LEU A 160 3.07 24.81 13.53
N ASN A 161 4.16 24.11 13.25
CA ASN A 161 4.88 23.34 14.26
C ASN A 161 5.46 24.23 15.36
N GLU A 162 5.96 25.44 15.03
CA GLU A 162 6.45 26.40 16.01
C GLU A 162 5.34 26.82 17.00
N LYS A 163 4.08 26.86 16.59
CA LYS A 163 2.92 27.15 17.44
C LYS A 163 2.48 25.97 18.29
N LEU A 164 2.63 24.76 17.78
CA LEU A 164 2.15 23.53 18.43
C LEU A 164 3.19 22.89 19.36
N ALA A 165 4.47 23.01 19.05
CA ALA A 165 5.56 22.39 19.81
C ALA A 165 5.58 22.82 21.30
N PRO A 166 5.33 24.11 21.70
CA PRO A 166 5.23 24.50 23.10
C PRO A 166 4.08 23.81 23.86
N GLN A 167 3.08 23.29 23.14
CA GLN A 167 1.95 22.54 23.70
C GLN A 167 2.19 21.04 23.77
N GLY A 168 3.41 20.57 23.46
CA GLY A 168 3.75 19.15 23.37
C GLY A 168 3.16 18.44 22.15
N LYS A 169 2.70 19.22 21.13
CA LYS A 169 2.11 18.70 19.90
C LYS A 169 3.04 18.94 18.72
N ARG A 170 2.81 18.21 17.63
CA ARG A 170 3.54 18.37 16.36
C ARG A 170 2.59 18.70 15.23
N ALA A 171 3.09 19.39 14.19
CA ALA A 171 2.26 19.77 13.06
C ALA A 171 1.86 18.59 12.21
N ILE A 172 2.80 17.68 11.89
CA ILE A 172 2.56 16.58 10.95
C ILE A 172 3.41 15.36 11.29
N LEU A 173 2.87 14.18 10.96
CA LEU A 173 3.60 12.92 11.00
C LEU A 173 3.05 11.96 9.94
N TRP A 174 3.93 11.12 9.37
CA TRP A 174 3.58 10.00 8.51
C TRP A 174 4.68 8.94 8.51
N ASP A 175 4.45 7.78 7.91
CA ASP A 175 5.48 6.77 7.68
C ASP A 175 6.41 7.23 6.56
N TYR A 176 7.39 8.02 6.93
CA TYR A 176 8.26 8.72 5.98
C TYR A 176 9.33 7.84 5.33
N ASN A 177 9.61 6.64 5.84
CA ASN A 177 10.50 5.68 5.20
C ASN A 177 9.78 4.87 4.12
N ASN A 178 8.47 4.78 4.20
CA ASN A 178 7.66 4.16 3.17
C ASN A 178 7.50 5.12 1.99
N THR A 179 8.01 4.71 0.85
CA THR A 179 8.05 5.52 -0.37
C THR A 179 6.66 5.97 -0.82
N TYR A 180 5.63 5.15 -0.65
CA TYR A 180 4.24 5.48 -1.02
C TYR A 180 3.76 6.78 -0.37
N PHE A 181 4.02 6.96 0.93
CA PHE A 181 3.59 8.16 1.68
C PHE A 181 4.50 9.37 1.43
N THR A 182 5.77 9.14 1.11
CA THR A 182 6.76 10.22 0.90
C THR A 182 6.87 10.66 -0.55
N TRP A 183 6.37 9.84 -1.49
CA TRP A 183 6.44 10.13 -2.92
C TRP A 183 5.95 11.52 -3.34
N PRO A 184 4.85 12.07 -2.77
CA PRO A 184 4.39 13.41 -3.13
C PRO A 184 5.45 14.51 -2.96
N LEU A 185 6.37 14.36 -2.01
CA LEU A 185 7.47 15.32 -1.83
C LEU A 185 8.50 15.19 -2.96
N LEU A 186 8.82 13.97 -3.36
CA LEU A 186 9.80 13.72 -4.41
C LEU A 186 9.26 14.08 -5.80
N SER A 187 7.97 13.88 -6.03
CA SER A 187 7.31 14.17 -7.31
C SER A 187 6.94 15.65 -7.51
N ALA A 188 6.82 16.43 -6.43
CA ALA A 188 6.37 17.83 -6.47
C ALA A 188 7.12 18.68 -7.49
N LYS A 189 8.43 18.54 -7.57
CA LYS A 189 9.29 19.31 -8.48
C LYS A 189 9.81 18.48 -9.65
N GLY A 190 9.05 17.46 -10.06
CA GLY A 190 9.31 16.70 -11.27
C GLY A 190 10.16 15.43 -11.08
N GLY A 191 10.22 14.88 -9.86
CA GLY A 191 10.66 13.48 -9.67
C GLY A 191 9.67 12.54 -10.34
N TYR A 192 10.15 11.44 -10.94
CA TYR A 192 9.32 10.40 -11.56
C TYR A 192 9.93 9.02 -11.37
N VAL A 193 9.07 8.01 -11.36
CA VAL A 193 9.49 6.61 -11.22
C VAL A 193 10.25 6.15 -12.46
N PHE A 194 9.54 6.12 -13.58
CA PHE A 194 10.09 5.83 -14.92
C PHE A 194 9.61 6.89 -15.91
N GLU A 195 10.43 7.19 -16.89
CA GLU A 195 10.09 8.13 -17.95
C GLU A 195 8.88 7.61 -18.75
N GLN A 196 7.83 8.42 -18.81
CA GLN A 196 6.63 8.08 -19.56
C GLN A 196 6.87 8.31 -21.06
N THR A 197 6.44 7.34 -21.88
CA THR A 197 6.54 7.36 -23.35
C THR A 197 5.18 7.10 -23.96
N ASP A 198 5.01 7.30 -25.26
CA ASP A 198 3.77 7.01 -25.97
C ASP A 198 3.36 5.52 -25.89
N GLY A 199 4.31 4.62 -25.64
CA GLY A 199 4.09 3.18 -25.54
C GLY A 199 4.12 2.62 -24.11
N GLY A 200 4.14 3.47 -23.07
CA GLY A 200 4.22 3.04 -21.68
C GLY A 200 5.39 3.68 -20.94
N TYR A 201 6.30 2.90 -20.37
CA TYR A 201 7.40 3.40 -19.55
C TYR A 201 8.77 2.98 -20.07
N ASN A 202 9.70 3.93 -20.15
CA ASN A 202 11.13 3.65 -20.32
C ASN A 202 11.74 3.30 -18.96
N VAL A 203 11.76 2.03 -18.61
CA VAL A 203 12.26 1.50 -17.33
C VAL A 203 13.77 1.66 -17.14
N LYS A 204 14.51 2.12 -18.16
CA LYS A 204 15.92 2.47 -18.07
C LYS A 204 16.18 3.95 -17.77
N SER A 205 15.11 4.73 -17.60
CA SER A 205 15.16 6.15 -17.22
C SER A 205 14.32 6.38 -15.97
N THR A 206 14.93 6.89 -14.90
CA THR A 206 14.27 7.27 -13.66
C THR A 206 14.65 8.69 -13.26
N GLY A 207 13.71 9.40 -12.68
CA GLY A 207 13.91 10.75 -12.14
C GLY A 207 13.94 10.81 -10.62
N VAL A 208 14.12 9.67 -9.93
CA VAL A 208 14.18 9.64 -8.46
C VAL A 208 15.35 10.42 -7.87
N ASN A 209 16.39 10.71 -8.67
CA ASN A 209 17.57 11.48 -8.28
C ASN A 209 17.73 12.78 -9.05
N ASN A 210 16.73 13.23 -9.78
CA ASN A 210 16.79 14.54 -10.43
C ASN A 210 16.77 15.67 -9.39
N ALA A 211 17.03 16.90 -9.84
CA ALA A 211 17.09 18.06 -8.95
C ALA A 211 15.79 18.29 -8.14
N GLY A 212 14.64 17.98 -8.75
CA GLY A 212 13.32 18.12 -8.13
C GLY A 212 13.09 17.09 -7.03
N ALA A 213 13.38 15.80 -7.29
CA ALA A 213 13.27 14.74 -6.29
C ALA A 213 14.22 14.99 -5.09
N LYS A 214 15.46 15.42 -5.37
CA LYS A 214 16.43 15.81 -4.34
C LYS A 214 15.92 16.99 -3.50
N ALA A 215 15.28 17.99 -4.11
CA ALA A 215 14.66 19.10 -3.38
C ALA A 215 13.55 18.61 -2.44
N GLY A 216 12.68 17.72 -2.90
CA GLY A 216 11.64 17.11 -2.08
C GLY A 216 12.16 16.30 -0.90
N ALA A 217 13.19 15.48 -1.12
CA ALA A 217 13.82 14.69 -0.07
C ALA A 217 14.57 15.59 0.96
N LYS A 218 15.06 16.78 0.56
CA LYS A 218 15.64 17.77 1.47
C LYS A 218 14.60 18.38 2.39
N VAL A 219 13.34 18.55 1.93
CA VAL A 219 12.23 18.98 2.80
C VAL A 219 11.95 17.92 3.87
N LEU A 220 11.89 16.63 3.51
CA LEU A 220 11.77 15.55 4.50
C LEU A 220 12.91 15.62 5.53
N ARG A 221 14.13 15.75 5.07
CA ARG A 221 15.30 15.84 5.97
C ARG A 221 15.21 17.04 6.90
N GLU A 222 14.78 18.22 6.39
CA GLU A 222 14.59 19.42 7.19
C GLU A 222 13.54 19.24 8.29
N LEU A 223 12.40 18.58 7.99
CA LEU A 223 11.36 18.30 8.98
C LEU A 223 11.88 17.40 10.12
N ILE A 224 12.75 16.45 9.81
CA ILE A 224 13.39 15.58 10.81
C ILE A 224 14.44 16.36 11.63
N ASP A 225 15.31 17.12 10.97
CA ASP A 225 16.37 17.90 11.64
C ASP A 225 15.81 18.99 12.56
N LYS A 226 14.68 19.59 12.20
CA LYS A 226 13.95 20.56 13.02
C LYS A 226 13.07 19.90 14.10
N GLY A 227 13.07 18.58 14.20
CA GLY A 227 12.31 17.85 15.22
C GLY A 227 10.79 17.87 15.04
N VAL A 228 10.29 18.26 13.86
CA VAL A 228 8.86 18.19 13.55
C VAL A 228 8.44 16.71 13.56
N MET A 229 9.25 15.85 12.95
CA MET A 229 9.03 14.41 12.96
C MET A 229 10.10 13.69 13.79
N PRO A 230 9.71 12.74 14.66
CA PRO A 230 10.66 11.94 15.44
C PRO A 230 11.39 10.96 14.52
N LYS A 231 12.57 10.53 14.95
CA LYS A 231 13.29 9.45 14.27
C LYS A 231 12.55 8.12 14.45
N GLY A 232 12.47 7.33 13.39
CA GLY A 232 11.92 5.97 13.44
C GLY A 232 10.39 5.90 13.50
N ALA A 233 9.68 6.95 13.09
CA ALA A 233 8.23 6.89 12.97
C ALA A 233 7.83 6.00 11.79
N ASP A 234 7.03 4.99 12.09
CA ASP A 234 6.33 4.14 11.16
C ASP A 234 4.84 4.51 11.08
N TYR A 235 4.08 3.76 10.28
CA TYR A 235 2.64 4.00 10.12
C TYR A 235 1.88 3.93 11.45
N SER A 236 2.17 2.92 12.29
CA SER A 236 1.48 2.72 13.57
C SER A 236 1.73 3.88 14.54
N VAL A 237 2.97 4.38 14.58
CA VAL A 237 3.34 5.56 15.38
C VAL A 237 2.63 6.81 14.87
N ALA A 238 2.58 7.01 13.55
CA ALA A 238 1.93 8.17 12.95
C ALA A 238 0.41 8.18 13.22
N GLU A 239 -0.26 7.06 12.98
CA GLU A 239 -1.70 6.91 13.22
C GLU A 239 -2.05 7.07 14.70
N ALA A 240 -1.28 6.45 15.61
CA ALA A 240 -1.51 6.57 17.04
C ALA A 240 -1.33 8.02 17.52
N ALA A 241 -0.31 8.74 17.03
CA ALA A 241 -0.09 10.14 17.39
C ALA A 241 -1.23 11.05 16.92
N PHE A 242 -1.75 10.81 15.71
CA PHE A 242 -2.89 11.55 15.20
C PHE A 242 -4.16 11.26 16.02
N ASN A 243 -4.48 9.99 16.24
CA ASN A 243 -5.68 9.55 16.97
C ASN A 243 -5.69 9.97 18.45
N LYS A 244 -4.52 10.30 19.03
CA LYS A 244 -4.39 10.89 20.37
C LYS A 244 -4.41 12.42 20.36
N GLY A 245 -4.44 13.06 19.20
CA GLY A 245 -4.31 14.52 19.07
C GLY A 245 -2.91 15.06 19.39
N GLU A 246 -1.89 14.21 19.36
CA GLU A 246 -0.47 14.57 19.53
C GLU A 246 0.15 15.09 18.22
N SER A 247 -0.37 14.64 17.07
CA SER A 247 -0.09 15.19 15.75
C SER A 247 -1.32 15.88 15.19
N ALA A 248 -1.16 17.10 14.71
CA ALA A 248 -2.26 17.89 14.14
C ALA A 248 -2.66 17.40 12.75
N MET A 249 -1.72 16.81 12.02
CA MET A 249 -1.93 16.30 10.65
C MET A 249 -1.20 14.98 10.47
N MET A 250 -1.68 14.21 9.48
CA MET A 250 -0.97 13.03 8.97
C MET A 250 -1.16 12.90 7.45
N ILE A 251 -0.20 12.29 6.78
CA ILE A 251 -0.36 11.86 5.39
C ILE A 251 -0.82 10.41 5.41
N SER A 252 -2.03 10.14 4.95
CA SER A 252 -2.61 8.80 4.88
C SER A 252 -3.77 8.75 3.88
N GLY A 253 -4.41 7.60 3.78
CA GLY A 253 -5.55 7.36 2.90
C GLY A 253 -6.83 6.98 3.63
N PRO A 254 -7.89 6.60 2.88
CA PRO A 254 -9.21 6.27 3.43
C PRO A 254 -9.22 5.17 4.49
N TRP A 255 -8.27 4.26 4.44
CA TRP A 255 -8.13 3.17 5.42
C TRP A 255 -7.92 3.65 6.87
N ALA A 256 -7.43 4.88 7.07
CA ALA A 256 -7.26 5.47 8.41
C ALA A 256 -8.57 6.02 9.01
N TRP A 257 -9.57 6.33 8.20
CA TRP A 257 -10.74 7.12 8.64
C TRP A 257 -11.54 6.45 9.75
N SER A 258 -11.79 5.14 9.67
CA SER A 258 -12.52 4.41 10.72
C SER A 258 -11.86 4.51 12.09
N ASN A 259 -10.53 4.45 12.18
CA ASN A 259 -9.80 4.58 13.43
C ASN A 259 -9.82 6.02 13.94
N ILE A 260 -9.76 7.00 13.04
CA ILE A 260 -9.87 8.42 13.39
C ILE A 260 -11.27 8.72 13.93
N GLU A 261 -12.32 8.25 13.28
CA GLU A 261 -13.71 8.41 13.74
C GLU A 261 -13.92 7.79 15.13
N LYS A 262 -13.39 6.58 15.37
CA LYS A 262 -13.44 5.90 16.66
C LYS A 262 -12.68 6.68 17.76
N SER A 263 -11.67 7.48 17.41
CA SER A 263 -10.95 8.33 18.34
C SER A 263 -11.73 9.60 18.74
N GLY A 264 -12.82 9.91 18.03
CA GLY A 264 -13.64 11.09 18.26
C GLY A 264 -13.08 12.38 17.66
N ILE A 265 -12.05 12.31 16.82
CA ILE A 265 -11.47 13.48 16.14
C ILE A 265 -12.34 13.86 14.95
N ASP A 266 -12.80 15.12 14.93
CA ASP A 266 -13.35 15.74 13.70
C ASP A 266 -12.20 16.10 12.77
N PHE A 267 -12.13 15.45 11.63
CA PHE A 267 -11.04 15.60 10.67
C PHE A 267 -11.51 16.09 9.30
N GLY A 268 -10.59 16.62 8.54
CA GLY A 268 -10.77 16.92 7.13
C GLY A 268 -9.68 16.27 6.30
N VAL A 269 -9.92 16.20 5.00
CA VAL A 269 -8.96 15.74 3.99
C VAL A 269 -8.66 16.88 3.05
N ALA A 270 -7.40 17.10 2.73
CA ALA A 270 -6.92 18.19 1.88
C ALA A 270 -5.78 17.70 0.96
N PRO A 271 -5.40 18.49 -0.06
CA PRO A 271 -4.19 18.25 -0.81
C PRO A 271 -2.94 18.24 0.07
N ILE A 272 -1.95 17.42 -0.31
CA ILE A 272 -0.65 17.44 0.35
C ILE A 272 0.04 18.80 0.10
N PRO A 273 0.67 19.41 1.12
CA PRO A 273 1.28 20.71 0.98
C PRO A 273 2.31 20.79 -0.15
N ALA A 274 2.34 21.90 -0.85
CA ALA A 274 3.25 22.14 -1.96
C ALA A 274 4.69 22.40 -1.49
N ILE A 275 5.64 22.21 -2.39
CA ILE A 275 7.06 22.59 -2.23
C ILE A 275 7.35 23.71 -3.21
N ASP A 276 7.67 24.91 -2.72
CA ASP A 276 7.92 26.11 -3.53
C ASP A 276 6.78 26.43 -4.53
N GLY A 277 5.52 26.17 -4.12
CA GLY A 277 4.33 26.37 -4.95
C GLY A 277 3.99 25.22 -5.89
N GLU A 278 4.85 24.20 -6.02
CA GLU A 278 4.60 23.02 -6.83
C GLU A 278 3.87 21.94 -6.03
N PRO A 279 2.68 21.50 -6.46
CA PRO A 279 1.92 20.49 -5.74
C PRO A 279 2.60 19.12 -5.82
N GLY A 280 2.55 18.36 -4.71
CA GLY A 280 2.93 16.96 -4.72
C GLY A 280 1.98 16.14 -5.59
N LYS A 281 2.53 15.14 -6.27
CA LYS A 281 1.74 14.19 -7.06
C LYS A 281 1.72 12.85 -6.32
N PRO A 282 0.69 12.57 -5.52
CA PRO A 282 0.58 11.28 -4.85
C PRO A 282 0.42 10.15 -5.87
N PHE A 283 0.85 8.98 -5.50
CA PHE A 283 0.50 7.79 -6.29
C PHE A 283 -1.00 7.55 -6.25
N VAL A 284 -1.53 7.18 -7.42
CA VAL A 284 -2.89 6.66 -7.56
C VAL A 284 -2.78 5.16 -7.79
N GLY A 285 -3.29 4.39 -6.83
CA GLY A 285 -3.37 2.94 -6.88
C GLY A 285 -4.76 2.48 -7.24
N VAL A 286 -4.86 1.32 -7.88
CA VAL A 286 -6.10 0.57 -8.01
C VAL A 286 -5.94 -0.72 -7.23
N ALA A 287 -6.67 -0.84 -6.12
CA ALA A 287 -6.76 -2.12 -5.41
C ALA A 287 -7.54 -3.11 -6.28
N ALA A 288 -6.97 -4.26 -6.51
CA ALA A 288 -7.53 -5.27 -7.39
C ALA A 288 -7.46 -6.67 -6.75
N ALA A 289 -8.43 -7.51 -7.06
CA ALA A 289 -8.40 -8.92 -6.74
C ALA A 289 -7.68 -9.67 -7.86
N LEU A 290 -6.54 -10.27 -7.51
CA LEU A 290 -5.64 -10.98 -8.40
C LEU A 290 -5.79 -12.48 -8.18
N LEU A 291 -5.81 -13.28 -9.25
CA LEU A 291 -5.94 -14.72 -9.17
C LEU A 291 -4.56 -15.39 -9.20
N ASN A 292 -4.27 -16.22 -8.19
CA ASN A 292 -3.07 -17.03 -8.13
C ASN A 292 -3.07 -18.06 -9.26
N ALA A 293 -1.99 -18.10 -10.05
CA ALA A 293 -1.87 -19.05 -11.16
C ALA A 293 -1.96 -20.52 -10.72
N ALA A 294 -1.50 -20.81 -9.49
CA ALA A 294 -1.52 -22.16 -8.91
C ALA A 294 -2.89 -22.58 -8.36
N SER A 295 -3.85 -21.67 -8.22
CA SER A 295 -5.17 -22.00 -7.67
C SER A 295 -5.91 -23.02 -8.55
N PRO A 296 -6.44 -24.11 -7.98
CA PRO A 296 -7.37 -25.02 -8.66
C PRO A 296 -8.80 -24.45 -8.71
N ASN A 297 -9.10 -23.39 -7.95
CA ASN A 297 -10.44 -22.85 -7.69
C ASN A 297 -10.77 -21.62 -8.53
N LYS A 298 -10.17 -21.44 -9.73
CA LYS A 298 -10.30 -20.19 -10.51
C LYS A 298 -11.75 -19.84 -10.83
N ASP A 299 -12.56 -20.82 -11.20
CA ASP A 299 -13.98 -20.59 -11.52
C ASP A 299 -14.77 -20.16 -10.27
N LEU A 300 -14.50 -20.78 -9.13
CA LEU A 300 -15.10 -20.38 -7.85
C LEU A 300 -14.66 -18.98 -7.42
N ALA A 301 -13.40 -18.63 -7.67
CA ALA A 301 -12.87 -17.31 -7.40
C ALA A 301 -13.55 -16.23 -8.27
N VAL A 302 -13.74 -16.51 -9.56
CA VAL A 302 -14.47 -15.60 -10.48
C VAL A 302 -15.91 -15.44 -10.01
N GLU A 303 -16.60 -16.52 -9.67
CA GLU A 303 -17.98 -16.49 -9.16
C GLU A 303 -18.08 -15.63 -7.87
N PHE A 304 -17.18 -15.84 -6.92
CA PHE A 304 -17.11 -15.05 -5.70
C PHE A 304 -16.87 -13.57 -5.98
N LEU A 305 -15.95 -13.25 -6.90
CA LEU A 305 -15.62 -11.87 -7.22
C LEU A 305 -16.74 -11.16 -7.97
N GLU A 306 -17.26 -11.74 -9.03
CA GLU A 306 -18.22 -11.06 -9.90
C GLU A 306 -19.63 -10.96 -9.29
N ASN A 307 -20.09 -12.01 -8.59
CA ASN A 307 -21.48 -12.09 -8.13
C ASN A 307 -21.66 -11.78 -6.63
N TYR A 308 -20.56 -11.57 -5.87
CA TYR A 308 -20.66 -11.26 -4.45
C TYR A 308 -19.82 -10.06 -4.04
N LEU A 309 -18.50 -10.07 -4.29
CA LEU A 309 -17.62 -9.01 -3.79
C LEU A 309 -17.80 -7.69 -4.57
N LEU A 310 -17.82 -7.74 -5.89
CA LEU A 310 -17.88 -6.55 -6.76
C LEU A 310 -19.28 -5.98 -6.95
N GLU A 311 -20.29 -6.68 -6.48
CA GLU A 311 -21.63 -6.17 -6.38
C GLU A 311 -21.72 -4.99 -5.37
N VAL A 312 -22.63 -4.08 -5.58
CA VAL A 312 -22.80 -2.90 -4.72
C VAL A 312 -22.91 -3.28 -3.24
N GLU A 313 -23.68 -4.32 -2.91
CA GLU A 313 -23.87 -4.78 -1.52
C GLU A 313 -22.59 -5.43 -0.94
N GLY A 314 -21.81 -6.15 -1.75
CA GLY A 314 -20.53 -6.69 -1.34
C GLY A 314 -19.53 -5.58 -1.00
N LEU A 315 -19.41 -4.60 -1.88
CA LEU A 315 -18.53 -3.43 -1.67
C LEU A 315 -18.98 -2.59 -0.46
N LYS A 316 -20.30 -2.39 -0.25
CA LYS A 316 -20.85 -1.74 0.95
C LYS A 316 -20.46 -2.47 2.22
N THR A 317 -20.50 -3.80 2.21
CA THR A 317 -20.14 -4.63 3.35
C THR A 317 -18.66 -4.45 3.71
N VAL A 318 -17.77 -4.45 2.72
CA VAL A 318 -16.33 -4.19 2.94
C VAL A 318 -16.10 -2.75 3.40
N ASN A 319 -16.75 -1.78 2.74
CA ASN A 319 -16.62 -0.34 3.06
C ASN A 319 -17.12 0.02 4.46
N ALA A 320 -18.08 -0.72 5.00
CA ALA A 320 -18.59 -0.54 6.36
C ALA A 320 -17.58 -0.96 7.45
N ASP A 321 -16.68 -1.90 7.15
CA ASP A 321 -15.58 -2.29 8.05
C ASP A 321 -14.43 -1.26 7.98
N VAL A 322 -13.89 -1.07 6.79
CA VAL A 322 -12.87 -0.05 6.51
C VAL A 322 -13.20 0.66 5.20
N PRO A 323 -13.24 2.01 5.20
CA PRO A 323 -13.55 2.79 4.01
C PRO A 323 -12.63 2.45 2.84
N LEU A 324 -13.24 2.13 1.69
CA LEU A 324 -12.54 1.84 0.43
C LEU A 324 -12.02 3.11 -0.26
N GLY A 325 -12.53 4.29 0.13
CA GLY A 325 -12.27 5.53 -0.61
C GLY A 325 -13.12 5.61 -1.86
N ALA A 326 -12.51 5.94 -2.99
CA ALA A 326 -13.18 5.89 -4.28
C ALA A 326 -13.26 4.44 -4.76
N VAL A 327 -14.46 3.96 -5.11
CA VAL A 327 -14.66 2.59 -5.58
C VAL A 327 -14.65 2.53 -7.11
N ALA A 328 -14.20 1.41 -7.66
CA ALA A 328 -14.16 1.18 -9.09
C ALA A 328 -15.56 0.92 -9.69
N ASN A 329 -16.49 0.37 -8.90
CA ASN A 329 -17.89 0.17 -9.28
C ASN A 329 -18.60 1.53 -9.44
N THR A 330 -19.07 1.82 -10.64
CA THR A 330 -19.61 3.13 -11.02
C THR A 330 -20.93 3.46 -10.29
N ALA A 331 -21.79 2.47 -10.06
CA ALA A 331 -23.07 2.66 -9.35
C ALA A 331 -22.81 3.01 -7.87
N TYR A 332 -21.94 2.26 -7.21
CA TYR A 332 -21.61 2.53 -5.80
C TYR A 332 -20.81 3.84 -5.65
N MET A 333 -19.91 4.15 -6.58
CA MET A 333 -19.19 5.44 -6.57
C MET A 333 -20.16 6.63 -6.65
N GLN A 334 -21.25 6.51 -7.40
CA GLN A 334 -22.26 7.56 -7.47
C GLN A 334 -22.92 7.79 -6.09
N GLU A 335 -23.24 6.73 -5.34
CA GLU A 335 -23.76 6.85 -3.97
C GLU A 335 -22.76 7.55 -3.03
N LEU A 336 -21.48 7.25 -3.15
CA LEU A 336 -20.41 7.80 -2.31
C LEU A 336 -20.02 9.26 -2.65
N SER A 337 -20.41 9.76 -3.81
CA SER A 337 -19.96 11.06 -4.35
C SER A 337 -20.31 12.27 -3.48
N SER A 338 -21.31 12.16 -2.60
CA SER A 338 -21.70 13.21 -1.66
C SER A 338 -20.82 13.30 -0.39
N ASN A 339 -19.99 12.30 -0.13
CA ASN A 339 -19.08 12.28 1.02
C ASN A 339 -17.92 13.24 0.79
N PRO A 340 -17.71 14.27 1.65
CA PRO A 340 -16.66 15.27 1.45
C PRO A 340 -15.24 14.70 1.50
N HIS A 341 -15.00 13.65 2.28
CA HIS A 341 -13.69 13.01 2.35
C HIS A 341 -13.38 12.24 1.05
N ILE A 342 -14.39 11.55 0.49
CA ILE A 342 -14.24 10.86 -0.79
C ILE A 342 -14.03 11.85 -1.92
N LYS A 343 -14.77 12.97 -1.92
CA LYS A 343 -14.56 14.05 -2.88
C LYS A 343 -13.13 14.60 -2.82
N ALA A 344 -12.63 14.91 -1.62
CA ALA A 344 -11.26 15.40 -1.43
C ALA A 344 -10.21 14.35 -1.85
N THR A 345 -10.45 13.06 -1.58
CA THR A 345 -9.59 11.98 -2.05
C THR A 345 -9.57 11.90 -3.58
N PHE A 346 -10.71 12.07 -4.23
CA PHE A 346 -10.80 12.09 -5.67
C PHE A 346 -10.06 13.32 -6.28
N GLU A 347 -10.16 14.49 -5.66
CA GLU A 347 -9.40 15.68 -6.04
C GLU A 347 -7.88 15.44 -5.90
N ASN A 348 -7.43 14.77 -4.85
CA ASN A 348 -6.04 14.34 -4.70
C ASN A 348 -5.61 13.36 -5.81
N ALA A 349 -6.47 12.41 -6.16
CA ALA A 349 -6.19 11.46 -7.24
C ALA A 349 -6.04 12.15 -8.60
N GLN A 350 -6.82 13.19 -8.87
CA GLN A 350 -6.70 13.98 -10.11
C GLN A 350 -5.36 14.75 -10.22
N MET A 351 -4.76 15.10 -9.09
CA MET A 351 -3.42 15.73 -9.05
C MET A 351 -2.30 14.70 -9.07
N GLY A 352 -2.62 13.45 -8.75
CA GLY A 352 -1.69 12.35 -8.63
C GLY A 352 -1.29 11.73 -9.97
N GLU A 353 -0.50 10.70 -9.89
CA GLU A 353 -0.08 9.91 -11.06
C GLU A 353 -0.29 8.41 -10.79
N PRO A 354 -0.81 7.65 -11.77
CA PRO A 354 -0.94 6.21 -11.63
C PRO A 354 0.42 5.56 -11.35
N MET A 355 0.44 4.62 -10.43
CA MET A 355 1.63 3.79 -10.25
C MET A 355 1.90 2.99 -11.52
N PRO A 356 3.15 2.94 -12.02
CA PRO A 356 3.49 2.03 -13.10
C PRO A 356 3.24 0.57 -12.69
N ASN A 357 2.68 -0.24 -13.58
CA ASN A 357 2.45 -1.66 -13.33
C ASN A 357 3.48 -2.57 -14.04
N VAL A 358 4.70 -2.07 -14.18
CA VAL A 358 5.81 -2.77 -14.84
C VAL A 358 6.62 -3.62 -13.86
N PRO A 359 7.31 -4.69 -14.33
CA PRO A 359 8.07 -5.58 -13.47
C PRO A 359 9.13 -4.89 -12.59
N GLU A 360 9.68 -3.79 -13.08
CA GLU A 360 10.75 -3.03 -12.42
C GLU A 360 10.27 -2.24 -11.19
N MET A 361 8.95 -2.17 -10.92
CA MET A 361 8.41 -1.54 -9.72
C MET A 361 8.92 -2.19 -8.42
N GLY A 362 9.18 -3.49 -8.42
CA GLY A 362 9.79 -4.16 -7.26
C GLY A 362 11.16 -3.58 -6.89
N ALA A 363 12.00 -3.31 -7.90
CA ALA A 363 13.30 -2.68 -7.71
C ALA A 363 13.16 -1.22 -7.22
N PHE A 364 12.18 -0.47 -7.76
CA PHE A 364 11.87 0.89 -7.32
C PHE A 364 11.52 0.93 -5.83
N TRP A 365 10.58 0.14 -5.37
CA TRP A 365 10.16 0.12 -3.96
C TRP A 365 11.33 -0.18 -3.03
N SER A 366 12.08 -1.26 -3.31
CA SER A 366 13.21 -1.67 -2.47
C SER A 366 14.34 -0.64 -2.43
N ALA A 367 14.66 -0.01 -3.57
CA ALA A 367 15.73 0.98 -3.66
C ALA A 367 15.34 2.28 -2.94
N MET A 368 14.10 2.74 -3.10
CA MET A 368 13.63 3.98 -2.50
C MET A 368 13.42 3.87 -0.99
N GLU A 369 12.90 2.75 -0.49
CA GLU A 369 12.79 2.50 0.95
C GLU A 369 14.17 2.53 1.63
N ALA A 370 15.17 1.90 1.01
CA ALA A 370 16.54 1.94 1.50
C ALA A 370 17.12 3.38 1.48
N ALA A 371 16.85 4.16 0.43
CA ALA A 371 17.30 5.55 0.32
C ALA A 371 16.64 6.43 1.39
N LEU A 372 15.31 6.36 1.55
CA LEU A 372 14.59 7.14 2.56
C LEU A 372 15.05 6.79 3.98
N THR A 373 15.28 5.50 4.27
CA THR A 373 15.83 5.03 5.55
C THR A 373 17.23 5.59 5.81
N ASN A 374 18.08 5.64 4.79
CA ASN A 374 19.42 6.22 4.92
C ASN A 374 19.39 7.73 5.10
N ILE A 375 18.52 8.44 4.38
CA ILE A 375 18.30 9.89 4.51
C ILE A 375 17.77 10.20 5.92
N SER A 376 16.71 9.56 6.35
CA SER A 376 16.04 9.85 7.62
C SER A 376 16.92 9.57 8.84
N SER A 377 17.71 8.50 8.79
CA SER A 377 18.67 8.15 9.85
C SER A 377 19.97 8.99 9.82
N GLY A 378 20.23 9.72 8.72
CA GLY A 378 21.47 10.48 8.53
C GLY A 378 22.68 9.62 8.15
N ARG A 379 22.49 8.37 7.69
CA ARG A 379 23.56 7.49 7.22
C ARG A 379 24.13 7.93 5.87
N GLN A 380 23.29 8.51 5.02
CA GLN A 380 23.70 9.13 3.75
C GLN A 380 23.06 10.51 3.63
N ASP A 381 23.74 11.41 2.93
CA ASP A 381 23.09 12.65 2.47
C ASP A 381 22.07 12.34 1.37
N VAL A 382 21.19 13.31 1.13
CA VAL A 382 20.08 13.15 0.18
C VAL A 382 20.57 12.80 -1.22
N ASP A 383 21.62 13.50 -1.69
CA ASP A 383 22.10 13.37 -3.06
C ASP A 383 22.70 12.00 -3.29
N ALA A 384 23.55 11.52 -2.38
CA ALA A 384 24.17 10.19 -2.47
C ALA A 384 23.12 9.06 -2.36
N ALA A 385 22.16 9.18 -1.44
CA ALA A 385 21.12 8.15 -1.24
C ALA A 385 20.24 7.97 -2.49
N LEU A 386 19.78 9.09 -3.09
CA LEU A 386 18.93 9.04 -4.29
C LEU A 386 19.74 8.64 -5.54
N ASP A 387 21.00 9.03 -5.67
CA ASP A 387 21.86 8.59 -6.77
C ASP A 387 22.12 7.06 -6.72
N ASP A 388 22.28 6.50 -5.52
CA ASP A 388 22.41 5.05 -5.34
C ASP A 388 21.08 4.31 -5.61
N ALA A 389 19.94 4.89 -5.21
CA ALA A 389 18.63 4.34 -5.54
C ALA A 389 18.41 4.30 -7.06
N ALA A 390 18.67 5.40 -7.76
CA ALA A 390 18.52 5.47 -9.21
C ALA A 390 19.34 4.38 -9.93
N LYS A 391 20.59 4.16 -9.52
CA LYS A 391 21.45 3.09 -10.10
C LYS A 391 20.87 1.69 -9.88
N ARG A 392 20.16 1.45 -8.77
CA ARG A 392 19.53 0.14 -8.46
C ARG A 392 18.26 -0.07 -9.26
N ILE A 393 17.48 0.99 -9.48
CA ILE A 393 16.20 0.94 -10.18
C ILE A 393 16.38 0.59 -11.66
N VAL A 394 17.38 1.16 -12.32
CA VAL A 394 17.60 1.03 -13.78
C VAL A 394 18.57 -0.10 -14.19
N ARG A 395 18.96 -0.94 -13.28
CA ARG A 395 19.87 -2.09 -13.53
C ARG A 395 19.29 -3.18 -14.46
#